data_6a9823814c3a7dba6a14f72ae4c1db7c
#
_entry.id   6a9823814c3a7dba6a14f72ae4c1db7c
#
_cell.length_a   1.000
_cell.length_b   1.000
_cell.length_c   1.000
_cell.angle_alpha   90.00
_cell.angle_beta   90.00
_cell.angle_gamma   90.00
#
_symmetry.space_group_name_H-M   'P 1'
#
loop_
_entity.id
_entity.type
_entity.pdbx_description
1 polymer ?
#
loop_
_entity_poly.entity_id
_entity_poly.type
_entity_poly.pdbx_seq_one_letter_code
_entity_poly.pdbx_strand_id
1 'polypeptide(L)'
;MQHNPLLEQLYSGHSLSTSESTALFNAVIQGEISNEQIAAMLIALKVRGANTEEITGAVAASLQNAKAFPHPNYPFADIVGTGGDGQNTINISTASAIVAASMGAKVAKHGNRSVSSKSGASDVLTALGVNVNVTPEQARQALDEIGVCFLFAQQYHSGFRHVAPVRAALKTRTIFNILGPLINPARPTYHLLGVYAPELVKTYAETAVALEHQHSFVVHGSGLDEVALHGETQVAEIKNGKIEYFTLTPEDFGLKAQSLESLRGGEPQENAQMLTALLQGKGKAEHANAVAANTALLLKLFGHDDLKQNVQNVLAHLASGKAFETLKNLISY
;
A
#
# COMPACT_ATOMS: atom_id res chain seq x y z
N MET A 1 19.16 -7.10 27.45
CA MET A 1 19.23 -6.02 28.48
C MET A 1 19.52 -4.63 27.91
N GLN A 2 20.14 -4.52 26.73
CA GLN A 2 20.53 -3.22 26.13
C GLN A 2 19.33 -2.34 25.74
N HIS A 3 18.16 -2.90 25.47
CA HIS A 3 16.95 -2.16 25.03
C HIS A 3 15.93 -1.90 26.15
N ASN A 4 16.19 -2.36 27.39
CA ASN A 4 15.29 -2.13 28.51
C ASN A 4 14.95 -0.65 28.77
N PRO A 5 15.89 0.32 28.67
CA PRO A 5 15.54 1.72 28.89
C PRO A 5 14.48 2.25 27.93
N LEU A 6 14.54 1.87 26.64
CA LEU A 6 13.56 2.29 25.61
C LEU A 6 12.19 1.65 25.84
N LEU A 7 12.17 0.41 26.29
CA LEU A 7 10.93 -0.29 26.67
C LEU A 7 10.30 0.38 27.89
N GLU A 8 11.08 0.69 28.95
CA GLU A 8 10.59 1.38 30.14
C GLU A 8 10.06 2.79 29.81
N GLN A 9 10.70 3.50 28.87
CA GLN A 9 10.21 4.78 28.37
C GLN A 9 8.80 4.64 27.77
N LEU A 10 8.59 3.65 26.90
CA LEU A 10 7.28 3.35 26.32
C LEU A 10 6.25 2.92 27.38
N TYR A 11 6.65 2.04 28.30
CA TYR A 11 5.76 1.54 29.37
C TYR A 11 5.32 2.66 30.32
N SER A 12 6.15 3.68 30.49
CA SER A 12 5.83 4.89 31.24
C SER A 12 4.99 5.91 30.44
N GLY A 13 4.57 5.56 29.22
CA GLY A 13 3.73 6.42 28.35
C GLY A 13 4.51 7.50 27.60
N HIS A 14 5.84 7.51 27.65
CA HIS A 14 6.65 8.48 26.93
C HIS A 14 6.90 8.06 25.48
N SER A 15 7.04 9.05 24.60
CA SER A 15 7.35 8.83 23.19
C SER A 15 8.83 8.56 22.97
N LEU A 16 9.14 7.79 21.90
CA LEU A 16 10.49 7.62 21.40
C LEU A 16 10.77 8.65 20.29
N SER A 17 11.98 9.14 20.26
CA SER A 17 12.52 9.84 19.08
C SER A 17 12.67 8.88 17.90
N THR A 18 12.87 9.41 16.70
CA THR A 18 13.10 8.59 15.48
C THR A 18 14.30 7.64 15.65
N SER A 19 15.40 8.10 16.26
CA SER A 19 16.59 7.27 16.47
C SER A 19 16.36 6.15 17.50
N GLU A 20 15.66 6.45 18.59
CA GLU A 20 15.29 5.47 19.63
C GLU A 20 14.33 4.43 19.07
N SER A 21 13.32 4.85 18.33
CA SER A 21 12.39 3.96 17.64
C SER A 21 13.13 3.07 16.63
N THR A 22 14.03 3.66 15.82
CA THR A 22 14.85 2.87 14.89
C THR A 22 15.66 1.79 15.63
N ALA A 23 16.31 2.13 16.74
CA ALA A 23 17.09 1.18 17.51
C ALA A 23 16.22 0.05 18.09
N LEU A 24 15.06 0.39 18.67
CA LEU A 24 14.14 -0.59 19.24
C LEU A 24 13.55 -1.52 18.18
N PHE A 25 13.08 -0.98 17.05
CA PHE A 25 12.51 -1.79 15.96
C PHE A 25 13.59 -2.63 15.26
N ASN A 26 14.82 -2.18 15.16
CA ASN A 26 15.94 -3.02 14.71
C ASN A 26 16.11 -4.24 15.61
N ALA A 27 16.13 -4.05 16.92
CA ALA A 27 16.25 -5.14 17.87
C ALA A 27 15.07 -6.14 17.77
N VAL A 28 13.85 -5.64 17.57
CA VAL A 28 12.66 -6.47 17.31
C VAL A 28 12.84 -7.29 16.03
N ILE A 29 13.25 -6.67 14.93
CA ILE A 29 13.42 -7.32 13.62
C ILE A 29 14.56 -8.34 13.64
N GLN A 30 15.61 -8.12 14.44
CA GLN A 30 16.74 -9.01 14.62
C GLN A 30 16.45 -10.15 15.62
N GLY A 31 15.29 -10.10 16.32
CA GLY A 31 14.88 -11.13 17.27
C GLY A 31 15.57 -11.05 18.63
N GLU A 32 16.05 -9.86 19.00
CA GLU A 32 16.74 -9.60 20.27
C GLU A 32 15.77 -9.28 21.43
N ILE A 33 14.48 -9.10 21.12
CA ILE A 33 13.42 -8.74 22.08
C ILE A 33 12.51 -9.96 22.28
N SER A 34 12.16 -10.27 23.55
CA SER A 34 11.25 -11.40 23.83
C SER A 34 9.82 -11.12 23.36
N ASN A 35 9.04 -12.18 23.14
CA ASN A 35 7.65 -12.08 22.72
C ASN A 35 6.81 -11.26 23.72
N GLU A 36 7.06 -11.40 25.02
CA GLU A 36 6.37 -10.66 26.08
C GLU A 36 6.68 -9.16 25.99
N GLN A 37 7.94 -8.82 25.77
CA GLN A 37 8.38 -7.45 25.60
C GLN A 37 7.83 -6.83 24.30
N ILE A 38 7.83 -7.58 23.19
CA ILE A 38 7.20 -7.15 21.94
C ILE A 38 5.71 -6.91 22.15
N ALA A 39 5.00 -7.81 22.84
CA ALA A 39 3.58 -7.62 23.13
C ALA A 39 3.31 -6.36 23.93
N ALA A 40 4.07 -6.15 25.02
CA ALA A 40 3.95 -4.96 25.88
C ALA A 40 4.24 -3.67 25.09
N MET A 41 5.31 -3.65 24.28
CA MET A 41 5.66 -2.53 23.40
C MET A 41 4.54 -2.20 22.41
N LEU A 42 4.02 -3.21 21.72
CA LEU A 42 2.95 -3.02 20.73
C LEU A 42 1.66 -2.48 21.36
N ILE A 43 1.32 -2.94 22.55
CA ILE A 43 0.14 -2.45 23.28
C ILE A 43 0.38 -1.05 23.82
N ALA A 44 1.57 -0.74 24.36
CA ALA A 44 1.91 0.61 24.81
C ALA A 44 1.77 1.63 23.67
N LEU A 45 2.37 1.33 22.49
CA LEU A 45 2.24 2.16 21.28
C LEU A 45 0.77 2.29 20.82
N LYS A 46 0.00 1.22 20.90
CA LYS A 46 -1.41 1.22 20.49
C LYS A 46 -2.27 2.10 21.41
N VAL A 47 -2.13 1.96 22.72
CA VAL A 47 -2.98 2.66 23.70
C VAL A 47 -2.70 4.15 23.70
N ARG A 48 -1.46 4.55 23.60
CA ARG A 48 -1.04 5.95 23.53
C ARG A 48 -1.28 6.57 22.13
N GLY A 49 -1.21 5.76 21.09
CA GLY A 49 -1.08 6.19 19.69
C GLY A 49 0.39 6.40 19.33
N ALA A 50 0.88 5.70 18.31
CA ALA A 50 2.22 5.94 17.77
C ALA A 50 2.26 7.29 17.04
N ASN A 51 3.28 8.09 17.32
CA ASN A 51 3.49 9.39 16.67
C ASN A 51 4.33 9.26 15.38
N THR A 52 4.49 10.37 14.67
CA THR A 52 5.25 10.46 13.41
C THR A 52 6.70 10.00 13.57
N GLU A 53 7.40 10.37 14.66
CA GLU A 53 8.79 9.98 14.88
C GLU A 53 8.93 8.47 15.11
N GLU A 54 8.03 7.88 15.86
CA GLU A 54 8.01 6.44 16.12
C GLU A 54 7.70 5.62 14.87
N ILE A 55 6.76 6.08 14.06
CA ILE A 55 6.45 5.44 12.77
C ILE A 55 7.65 5.58 11.82
N THR A 56 8.24 6.77 11.72
CA THR A 56 9.44 7.01 10.90
C THR A 56 10.59 6.10 11.30
N GLY A 57 10.85 5.95 12.61
CA GLY A 57 11.89 5.05 13.11
C GLY A 57 11.60 3.58 12.82
N ALA A 58 10.35 3.14 12.97
CA ALA A 58 9.93 1.78 12.63
C ALA A 58 10.08 1.48 11.12
N VAL A 59 9.75 2.46 10.27
CA VAL A 59 9.95 2.37 8.81
C VAL A 59 11.45 2.30 8.48
N ALA A 60 12.27 3.17 9.08
CA ALA A 60 13.71 3.18 8.85
C ALA A 60 14.33 1.83 9.21
N ALA A 61 14.01 1.26 10.38
CA ALA A 61 14.45 -0.06 10.80
C ALA A 61 14.01 -1.16 9.82
N SER A 62 12.74 -1.10 9.37
CA SER A 62 12.19 -2.08 8.43
C SER A 62 12.92 -2.06 7.09
N LEU A 63 13.21 -0.88 6.56
CA LEU A 63 13.91 -0.70 5.28
C LEU A 63 15.42 -1.03 5.38
N GLN A 64 16.05 -0.77 6.53
CA GLN A 64 17.47 -1.15 6.77
C GLN A 64 17.66 -2.67 6.77
N ASN A 65 16.68 -3.42 7.25
CA ASN A 65 16.71 -4.88 7.33
C ASN A 65 16.00 -5.57 6.15
N ALA A 66 15.48 -4.81 5.19
CA ALA A 66 14.84 -5.38 4.02
C ALA A 66 15.86 -5.98 3.06
N LYS A 67 15.45 -7.06 2.36
CA LYS A 67 16.23 -7.57 1.24
C LYS A 67 16.35 -6.47 0.18
N ALA A 68 17.56 -6.26 -0.33
CA ALA A 68 17.81 -5.21 -1.32
C ALA A 68 17.04 -5.48 -2.63
N PHE A 69 16.51 -4.40 -3.21
CA PHE A 69 15.93 -4.38 -4.55
C PHE A 69 16.84 -3.57 -5.48
N PRO A 70 17.15 -4.05 -6.70
CA PRO A 70 17.97 -3.31 -7.67
C PRO A 70 17.22 -2.05 -8.15
N HIS A 71 17.59 -0.88 -7.60
CA HIS A 71 16.86 0.38 -7.84
C HIS A 71 17.00 0.82 -9.30
N PRO A 72 15.91 1.19 -10.00
CA PRO A 72 15.96 1.75 -11.35
C PRO A 72 16.43 3.20 -11.35
N ASN A 73 16.90 3.68 -12.50
CA ASN A 73 17.32 5.08 -12.71
C ASN A 73 16.23 5.96 -13.33
N TYR A 74 14.98 5.51 -13.31
CA TYR A 74 13.79 6.23 -13.78
C TYR A 74 12.75 6.33 -12.67
N PRO A 75 11.83 7.34 -12.73
CA PRO A 75 10.73 7.45 -11.78
C PRO A 75 9.76 6.27 -11.89
N PHE A 76 9.31 5.78 -10.74
CA PHE A 76 8.31 4.73 -10.64
C PHE A 76 7.48 4.92 -9.36
N ALA A 77 6.35 4.25 -9.30
CA ALA A 77 5.39 4.42 -8.22
C ALA A 77 5.11 3.12 -7.46
N ASP A 78 4.54 3.28 -6.26
CA ASP A 78 3.75 2.26 -5.57
C ASP A 78 2.31 2.75 -5.38
N ILE A 79 1.37 1.83 -5.41
CA ILE A 79 -0.03 2.03 -5.02
C ILE A 79 -0.42 0.95 -4.03
N VAL A 80 -0.63 1.34 -2.78
CA VAL A 80 -0.81 0.38 -1.69
C VAL A 80 -1.60 0.99 -0.54
N GLY A 81 -2.52 0.22 0.02
CA GLY A 81 -3.22 0.59 1.24
C GLY A 81 -2.72 -0.18 2.45
N THR A 82 -3.10 0.30 3.63
CA THR A 82 -2.85 -0.38 4.91
C THR A 82 -3.59 -1.71 5.00
N GLY A 83 -4.65 -1.86 4.22
CA GLY A 83 -5.63 -2.91 4.41
C GLY A 83 -6.41 -2.73 5.70
N GLY A 84 -7.26 -3.72 6.02
CA GLY A 84 -7.93 -3.74 7.31
C GLY A 84 -9.12 -2.78 7.44
N ASP A 85 -9.63 -2.23 6.36
CA ASP A 85 -10.83 -1.41 6.31
C ASP A 85 -12.13 -2.21 6.57
N GLY A 86 -12.06 -3.54 6.42
CA GLY A 86 -13.18 -4.45 6.67
C GLY A 86 -14.22 -4.53 5.55
N GLN A 87 -14.00 -3.84 4.42
CA GLN A 87 -15.02 -3.71 3.37
C GLN A 87 -15.05 -4.88 2.39
N ASN A 88 -13.96 -5.67 2.33
CA ASN A 88 -13.86 -6.82 1.42
C ASN A 88 -14.17 -6.48 -0.03
N THR A 89 -13.63 -5.39 -0.54
CA THR A 89 -13.76 -4.98 -1.94
C THR A 89 -12.93 -5.87 -2.87
N ILE A 90 -13.13 -5.73 -4.19
CA ILE A 90 -12.17 -6.23 -5.17
C ILE A 90 -10.78 -5.61 -4.91
N ASN A 91 -9.72 -6.23 -5.43
CA ASN A 91 -8.35 -5.72 -5.23
C ASN A 91 -8.07 -4.50 -6.14
N ILE A 92 -8.66 -3.33 -5.79
CA ILE A 92 -8.63 -2.09 -6.59
C ILE A 92 -7.21 -1.66 -6.85
N SER A 93 -6.36 -1.53 -5.83
CA SER A 93 -4.98 -1.07 -5.99
C SER A 93 -4.13 -2.03 -6.83
N THR A 94 -4.40 -3.36 -6.78
CA THR A 94 -3.71 -4.34 -7.63
C THR A 94 -4.12 -4.18 -9.10
N ALA A 95 -5.42 -4.01 -9.37
CA ALA A 95 -5.91 -3.74 -10.72
C ALA A 95 -5.37 -2.41 -11.24
N SER A 96 -5.38 -1.36 -10.42
CA SER A 96 -4.85 -0.02 -10.78
C SER A 96 -3.36 -0.05 -11.13
N ALA A 97 -2.55 -0.85 -10.43
CA ALA A 97 -1.13 -1.02 -10.74
C ALA A 97 -0.92 -1.61 -12.15
N ILE A 98 -1.67 -2.66 -12.49
CA ILE A 98 -1.60 -3.33 -13.80
C ILE A 98 -2.09 -2.38 -14.90
N VAL A 99 -3.19 -1.66 -14.67
CA VAL A 99 -3.77 -0.71 -15.64
C VAL A 99 -2.81 0.45 -15.88
N ALA A 100 -2.27 1.07 -14.82
CA ALA A 100 -1.31 2.16 -14.95
C ALA A 100 -0.07 1.73 -15.73
N ALA A 101 0.45 0.53 -15.46
CA ALA A 101 1.59 -0.02 -16.19
C ALA A 101 1.27 -0.25 -17.67
N SER A 102 0.07 -0.76 -17.97
CA SER A 102 -0.37 -0.95 -19.37
C SER A 102 -0.55 0.36 -20.14
N MET A 103 -0.63 1.49 -19.40
CA MET A 103 -0.68 2.85 -19.96
C MET A 103 0.69 3.54 -19.97
N GLY A 104 1.76 2.84 -19.60
CA GLY A 104 3.14 3.31 -19.68
C GLY A 104 3.76 3.81 -18.37
N ALA A 105 3.04 3.83 -17.26
CA ALA A 105 3.63 4.09 -15.95
C ALA A 105 4.52 2.92 -15.52
N LYS A 106 5.47 3.18 -14.61
CA LYS A 106 6.28 2.14 -13.97
C LYS A 106 5.81 1.96 -12.53
N VAL A 107 5.38 0.75 -12.15
CA VAL A 107 4.79 0.47 -10.83
C VAL A 107 5.45 -0.74 -10.17
N ALA A 108 6.17 -0.50 -9.07
CA ALA A 108 6.70 -1.56 -8.21
C ALA A 108 5.76 -1.72 -7.01
N LYS A 109 4.73 -2.55 -7.16
CA LYS A 109 3.71 -2.71 -6.14
C LYS A 109 4.20 -3.57 -4.99
N HIS A 110 4.28 -2.97 -3.80
CA HIS A 110 4.47 -3.70 -2.55
C HIS A 110 3.13 -4.25 -2.04
N GLY A 111 3.15 -5.45 -1.47
CA GLY A 111 1.93 -6.03 -0.94
C GLY A 111 2.16 -7.33 -0.19
N ASN A 112 1.10 -7.81 0.46
CA ASN A 112 1.14 -9.00 1.30
C ASN A 112 -0.13 -9.84 1.10
N ARG A 113 -0.19 -10.97 1.80
CA ARG A 113 -1.41 -11.74 2.01
C ARG A 113 -2.38 -10.94 2.87
N SER A 114 -3.66 -11.26 2.74
CA SER A 114 -4.66 -10.70 3.63
C SER A 114 -4.40 -11.11 5.10
N VAL A 115 -4.68 -10.17 6.00
CA VAL A 115 -4.69 -10.43 7.46
C VAL A 115 -6.13 -10.40 8.00
N SER A 116 -6.99 -9.58 7.40
CA SER A 116 -8.35 -9.32 7.88
C SER A 116 -9.42 -9.34 6.78
N SER A 117 -9.05 -9.12 5.53
CA SER A 117 -9.95 -9.24 4.37
C SER A 117 -9.92 -10.67 3.80
N LYS A 118 -10.84 -10.96 2.87
CA LYS A 118 -10.92 -12.27 2.22
C LYS A 118 -9.79 -12.52 1.21
N SER A 119 -9.25 -11.46 0.60
CA SER A 119 -8.25 -11.57 -0.46
C SER A 119 -7.25 -10.41 -0.40
N GLY A 120 -6.00 -10.70 -0.08
CA GLY A 120 -4.89 -9.74 -0.17
C GLY A 120 -4.32 -9.65 -1.59
N ALA A 121 -3.39 -8.72 -1.81
CA ALA A 121 -2.77 -8.50 -3.12
C ALA A 121 -2.03 -9.74 -3.63
N SER A 122 -1.25 -10.41 -2.76
CA SER A 122 -0.54 -11.63 -3.16
C SER A 122 -1.47 -12.82 -3.37
N ASP A 123 -2.61 -12.86 -2.64
CA ASP A 123 -3.57 -13.96 -2.76
C ASP A 123 -4.26 -13.91 -4.13
N VAL A 124 -4.74 -12.75 -4.56
CA VAL A 124 -5.37 -12.58 -5.87
C VAL A 124 -4.36 -12.73 -7.01
N LEU A 125 -3.12 -12.24 -6.88
CA LEU A 125 -2.10 -12.41 -7.89
C LEU A 125 -1.73 -13.87 -8.07
N THR A 126 -1.61 -14.63 -6.99
CA THR A 126 -1.39 -16.09 -7.04
C THR A 126 -2.58 -16.80 -7.72
N ALA A 127 -3.82 -16.42 -7.39
CA ALA A 127 -5.02 -16.97 -8.04
C ALA A 127 -5.11 -16.62 -9.55
N LEU A 128 -4.53 -15.51 -9.97
CA LEU A 128 -4.37 -15.11 -11.37
C LEU A 128 -3.23 -15.87 -12.08
N GLY A 129 -2.42 -16.64 -11.36
CA GLY A 129 -1.29 -17.39 -11.91
C GLY A 129 0.05 -16.64 -11.89
N VAL A 130 0.12 -15.47 -11.28
CA VAL A 130 1.37 -14.71 -11.14
C VAL A 130 2.27 -15.37 -10.10
N ASN A 131 3.54 -15.57 -10.45
CA ASN A 131 4.55 -16.01 -9.49
C ASN A 131 4.97 -14.83 -8.58
N VAL A 132 4.45 -14.81 -7.37
CA VAL A 132 4.80 -13.77 -6.37
C VAL A 132 6.14 -14.01 -5.68
N ASN A 133 6.78 -15.18 -5.93
CA ASN A 133 8.04 -15.59 -5.31
C ASN A 133 9.26 -15.41 -6.22
N VAL A 134 9.24 -14.41 -7.09
CA VAL A 134 10.36 -14.06 -7.97
C VAL A 134 11.51 -13.42 -7.19
N THR A 135 12.74 -13.53 -7.70
CA THR A 135 13.90 -12.85 -7.08
C THR A 135 13.80 -11.32 -7.27
N PRO A 136 14.52 -10.52 -6.48
CA PRO A 136 14.57 -9.06 -6.70
C PRO A 136 15.02 -8.68 -8.11
N GLU A 137 15.94 -9.43 -8.70
CA GLU A 137 16.45 -9.21 -10.06
C GLU A 137 15.36 -9.48 -11.12
N GLN A 138 14.60 -10.58 -10.95
CA GLN A 138 13.46 -10.90 -11.82
C GLN A 138 12.34 -9.86 -11.67
N ALA A 139 12.02 -9.45 -10.43
CA ALA A 139 11.04 -8.40 -10.19
C ALA A 139 11.48 -7.07 -10.84
N ARG A 140 12.77 -6.73 -10.75
CA ARG A 140 13.33 -5.55 -11.42
C ARG A 140 13.24 -5.67 -12.94
N GLN A 141 13.55 -6.81 -13.52
CA GLN A 141 13.43 -7.05 -14.95
C GLN A 141 11.97 -6.93 -15.42
N ALA A 142 11.00 -7.47 -14.66
CA ALA A 142 9.57 -7.29 -14.93
C ALA A 142 9.17 -5.80 -14.92
N LEU A 143 9.68 -5.02 -13.96
CA LEU A 143 9.44 -3.57 -13.91
C LEU A 143 9.99 -2.87 -15.17
N ASP A 144 11.18 -3.26 -15.63
CA ASP A 144 11.80 -2.68 -16.83
C ASP A 144 11.03 -3.04 -18.11
N GLU A 145 10.66 -4.29 -18.29
CA GLU A 145 10.09 -4.82 -19.54
C GLU A 145 8.57 -4.66 -19.63
N ILE A 146 7.85 -4.99 -18.53
CA ILE A 146 6.39 -5.00 -18.50
C ILE A 146 5.83 -3.68 -17.95
N GLY A 147 6.61 -2.99 -17.11
CA GLY A 147 6.16 -1.77 -16.41
C GLY A 147 5.56 -2.03 -15.03
N VAL A 148 5.35 -3.29 -14.64
CA VAL A 148 4.85 -3.63 -13.31
C VAL A 148 5.59 -4.83 -12.74
N CYS A 149 5.87 -4.77 -11.43
CA CYS A 149 6.30 -5.92 -10.66
C CYS A 149 5.57 -5.98 -9.31
N PHE A 150 5.56 -7.14 -8.69
CA PHE A 150 5.03 -7.33 -7.35
C PHE A 150 6.15 -7.68 -6.38
N LEU A 151 6.22 -6.93 -5.27
CA LEU A 151 7.19 -7.12 -4.21
C LEU A 151 6.48 -7.72 -3.00
N PHE A 152 6.63 -9.04 -2.83
CA PHE A 152 5.95 -9.77 -1.77
C PHE A 152 6.62 -9.49 -0.41
N ALA A 153 5.91 -8.83 0.49
CA ALA A 153 6.44 -8.34 1.77
C ALA A 153 7.18 -9.40 2.57
N GLN A 154 6.72 -10.66 2.59
CA GLN A 154 7.36 -11.74 3.35
C GLN A 154 8.74 -12.13 2.82
N GLN A 155 9.01 -11.89 1.53
CA GLN A 155 10.34 -12.15 0.95
C GLN A 155 11.34 -11.05 1.28
N TYR A 156 10.87 -9.81 1.38
CA TYR A 156 11.74 -8.66 1.60
C TYR A 156 11.94 -8.35 3.08
N HIS A 157 10.94 -8.60 3.92
CA HIS A 157 10.94 -8.29 5.34
C HIS A 157 10.95 -9.56 6.20
N SER A 158 11.92 -10.43 6.00
CA SER A 158 12.01 -11.72 6.69
C SER A 158 12.09 -11.61 8.23
N GLY A 159 12.60 -10.48 8.75
CA GLY A 159 12.68 -10.24 10.18
C GLY A 159 11.31 -10.10 10.86
N PHE A 160 10.24 -9.81 10.12
CA PHE A 160 8.89 -9.76 10.68
C PHE A 160 8.37 -11.11 11.21
N ARG A 161 9.07 -12.23 10.88
CA ARG A 161 8.80 -13.55 11.48
C ARG A 161 8.87 -13.52 13.02
N HIS A 162 9.70 -12.63 13.60
CA HIS A 162 9.84 -12.52 15.06
C HIS A 162 8.61 -11.82 15.69
N VAL A 163 7.88 -11.03 14.94
CA VAL A 163 6.68 -10.31 15.39
C VAL A 163 5.39 -11.07 15.09
N ALA A 164 5.40 -11.93 14.08
CA ALA A 164 4.20 -12.62 13.60
C ALA A 164 3.47 -13.44 14.68
N PRO A 165 4.15 -14.24 15.54
CA PRO A 165 3.48 -14.98 16.61
C PRO A 165 2.80 -14.06 17.63
N VAL A 166 3.45 -12.95 17.99
CA VAL A 166 2.90 -11.96 18.93
C VAL A 166 1.66 -11.31 18.37
N ARG A 167 1.70 -10.87 17.11
CA ARG A 167 0.53 -10.28 16.42
C ARG A 167 -0.64 -11.26 16.35
N ALA A 168 -0.36 -12.52 16.03
CA ALA A 168 -1.36 -13.59 15.98
C ALA A 168 -2.01 -13.85 17.36
N ALA A 169 -1.24 -13.76 18.45
CA ALA A 169 -1.74 -13.91 19.81
C ALA A 169 -2.55 -12.69 20.27
N LEU A 170 -2.10 -11.47 19.96
CA LEU A 170 -2.77 -10.23 20.35
C LEU A 170 -4.13 -10.03 19.66
N LYS A 171 -4.33 -10.53 18.46
CA LYS A 171 -5.58 -10.42 17.66
C LYS A 171 -6.14 -9.00 17.61
N THR A 172 -5.26 -8.01 17.57
CA THR A 172 -5.63 -6.60 17.48
C THR A 172 -4.69 -5.85 16.54
N ARG A 173 -5.16 -4.69 16.03
CA ARG A 173 -4.30 -3.80 15.24
C ARG A 173 -3.15 -3.25 16.08
N THR A 174 -1.97 -3.19 15.49
CA THR A 174 -0.74 -2.65 16.06
C THR A 174 -0.07 -1.71 15.06
N ILE A 175 1.03 -1.08 15.42
CA ILE A 175 1.81 -0.24 14.47
C ILE A 175 2.16 -1.00 13.18
N PHE A 176 2.39 -2.31 13.23
CA PHE A 176 2.66 -3.12 12.01
C PHE A 176 1.51 -3.16 11.00
N ASN A 177 0.29 -2.77 11.39
CA ASN A 177 -0.82 -2.67 10.45
C ASN A 177 -0.77 -1.40 9.60
N ILE A 178 0.04 -0.43 10.03
CA ILE A 178 0.19 0.85 9.32
C ILE A 178 1.57 1.01 8.66
N LEU A 179 2.52 0.08 8.85
CA LEU A 179 3.85 0.20 8.23
C LEU A 179 3.86 -0.22 6.77
N GLY A 180 3.00 -1.15 6.35
CA GLY A 180 3.05 -1.79 5.03
C GLY A 180 3.25 -0.85 3.85
N PRO A 181 2.45 0.23 3.71
CA PRO A 181 2.58 1.18 2.61
C PRO A 181 3.88 2.00 2.63
N LEU A 182 4.53 2.13 3.78
CA LEU A 182 5.72 2.98 3.96
C LEU A 182 7.04 2.21 3.83
N ILE A 183 6.99 0.88 3.72
CA ILE A 183 8.17 0.02 3.74
C ILE A 183 8.44 -0.70 2.42
N ASN A 184 8.02 -0.13 1.29
CA ASN A 184 8.34 -0.70 -0.02
C ASN A 184 9.87 -0.76 -0.20
N PRO A 185 10.47 -1.97 -0.36
CA PRO A 185 11.92 -2.13 -0.44
C PRO A 185 12.55 -1.50 -1.69
N ALA A 186 11.75 -1.25 -2.74
CA ALA A 186 12.21 -0.56 -3.94
C ALA A 186 12.35 0.95 -3.75
N ARG A 187 11.80 1.54 -2.67
CA ARG A 187 11.81 2.98 -2.41
C ARG A 187 11.35 3.80 -3.61
N PRO A 188 10.09 3.69 -4.02
CA PRO A 188 9.54 4.38 -5.19
C PRO A 188 9.69 5.90 -5.09
N THR A 189 9.77 6.56 -6.26
CA THR A 189 9.75 8.02 -6.38
C THR A 189 8.40 8.59 -5.99
N TYR A 190 7.32 7.86 -6.34
CA TYR A 190 5.93 8.28 -6.20
C TYR A 190 5.13 7.26 -5.39
N HIS A 191 4.19 7.75 -4.57
CA HIS A 191 3.37 6.86 -3.76
C HIS A 191 1.90 7.29 -3.75
N LEU A 192 1.00 6.34 -3.97
CA LEU A 192 -0.41 6.48 -3.62
C LEU A 192 -0.69 5.55 -2.44
N LEU A 193 -0.82 6.15 -1.26
CA LEU A 193 -0.89 5.48 0.03
C LEU A 193 -2.32 5.56 0.59
N GLY A 194 -2.98 4.42 0.74
CA GLY A 194 -4.29 4.35 1.37
C GLY A 194 -4.22 4.05 2.86
N VAL A 195 -5.07 4.69 3.66
CA VAL A 195 -5.18 4.45 5.10
C VAL A 195 -6.61 4.11 5.50
N TYR A 196 -6.77 3.08 6.36
CA TYR A 196 -8.08 2.58 6.77
C TYR A 196 -8.88 3.53 7.67
N ALA A 197 -8.27 4.56 8.22
CA ALA A 197 -8.90 5.48 9.16
C ALA A 197 -8.51 6.93 8.85
N PRO A 198 -9.46 7.89 8.94
CA PRO A 198 -9.24 9.27 8.54
C PRO A 198 -8.18 9.99 9.39
N GLU A 199 -8.07 9.64 10.68
CA GLU A 199 -7.07 10.19 11.59
C GLU A 199 -5.63 9.85 11.20
N LEU A 200 -5.42 8.80 10.39
CA LEU A 200 -4.11 8.42 9.90
C LEU A 200 -3.61 9.28 8.73
N VAL A 201 -4.49 10.00 8.04
CA VAL A 201 -4.11 10.81 6.86
C VAL A 201 -3.02 11.82 7.24
N LYS A 202 -3.23 12.55 8.34
CA LYS A 202 -2.25 13.54 8.82
C LYS A 202 -0.93 12.88 9.23
N THR A 203 -0.98 11.87 10.08
CA THR A 203 0.22 11.18 10.59
C THR A 203 1.03 10.56 9.45
N TYR A 204 0.35 9.98 8.44
CA TYR A 204 1.01 9.44 7.26
C TYR A 204 1.66 10.52 6.39
N ALA A 205 0.98 11.65 6.20
CA ALA A 205 1.54 12.78 5.44
C ALA A 205 2.79 13.34 6.11
N GLU A 206 2.76 13.54 7.42
CA GLU A 206 3.93 13.98 8.20
C GLU A 206 5.07 12.95 8.15
N THR A 207 4.74 11.65 8.24
CA THR A 207 5.73 10.57 8.10
C THR A 207 6.33 10.53 6.70
N ALA A 208 5.53 10.72 5.65
CA ALA A 208 6.03 10.79 4.27
C ALA A 208 7.02 11.95 4.06
N VAL A 209 6.77 13.11 4.70
CA VAL A 209 7.73 14.23 4.71
C VAL A 209 9.02 13.84 5.44
N ALA A 210 8.92 13.22 6.63
CA ALA A 210 10.07 12.78 7.41
C ALA A 210 10.90 11.69 6.68
N LEU A 211 10.26 10.90 5.81
CA LEU A 211 10.89 9.90 4.94
C LEU A 211 11.36 10.48 3.59
N GLU A 212 11.26 11.79 3.41
CA GLU A 212 11.71 12.51 2.20
C GLU A 212 11.03 12.03 0.91
N HIS A 213 9.75 11.65 0.97
CA HIS A 213 8.98 11.30 -0.22
C HIS A 213 8.93 12.49 -1.18
N GLN A 214 9.25 12.27 -2.45
CA GLN A 214 9.31 13.35 -3.45
C GLN A 214 7.91 13.84 -3.82
N HIS A 215 6.99 12.90 -4.12
CA HIS A 215 5.60 13.18 -4.43
C HIS A 215 4.74 11.99 -4.01
N SER A 216 3.77 12.24 -3.13
CA SER A 216 2.88 11.19 -2.62
C SER A 216 1.47 11.74 -2.41
N PHE A 217 0.48 10.88 -2.58
CA PHE A 217 -0.86 11.08 -2.05
C PHE A 217 -1.11 10.12 -0.90
N VAL A 218 -1.66 10.62 0.19
CA VAL A 218 -2.25 9.82 1.27
C VAL A 218 -3.76 9.98 1.18
N VAL A 219 -4.50 8.88 1.10
CA VAL A 219 -5.95 8.91 0.89
C VAL A 219 -6.70 8.08 1.92
N HIS A 220 -7.90 8.58 2.29
CA HIS A 220 -8.92 7.84 3.02
C HIS A 220 -10.28 8.12 2.39
N GLY A 221 -10.90 7.13 1.79
CA GLY A 221 -12.14 7.27 1.05
C GLY A 221 -13.36 6.75 1.81
N SER A 222 -13.92 7.53 2.76
CA SER A 222 -15.18 7.19 3.44
C SER A 222 -15.25 5.75 3.96
N GLY A 223 -14.18 5.33 4.67
CA GLY A 223 -14.04 3.98 5.24
C GLY A 223 -13.27 2.98 4.39
N LEU A 224 -12.72 3.42 3.24
CA LEU A 224 -11.78 2.65 2.43
C LEU A 224 -10.37 3.21 2.56
N ASP A 225 -9.37 2.36 2.44
CA ASP A 225 -7.97 2.75 2.23
C ASP A 225 -7.63 2.96 0.74
N GLU A 226 -8.58 3.55 0.00
CA GLU A 226 -8.52 3.86 -1.43
C GLU A 226 -9.38 5.09 -1.76
N VAL A 227 -9.30 5.59 -3.00
CA VAL A 227 -10.25 6.61 -3.50
C VAL A 227 -11.65 6.02 -3.53
N ALA A 228 -12.61 6.69 -2.90
CA ALA A 228 -13.99 6.26 -2.81
C ALA A 228 -14.86 6.88 -3.90
N LEU A 229 -15.89 6.14 -4.32
CA LEU A 229 -16.97 6.64 -5.18
C LEU A 229 -18.35 6.59 -4.49
N HIS A 230 -18.40 6.19 -3.21
CA HIS A 230 -19.61 6.20 -2.39
C HIS A 230 -19.66 7.38 -1.40
N GLY A 231 -18.64 8.21 -1.41
CA GLY A 231 -18.49 9.36 -0.52
C GLY A 231 -17.22 10.14 -0.86
N GLU A 232 -16.86 11.03 0.04
CA GLU A 232 -15.69 11.87 -0.08
C GLU A 232 -14.40 11.08 0.19
N THR A 233 -13.33 11.48 -0.45
CA THR A 233 -11.97 11.01 -0.18
C THR A 233 -11.16 12.15 0.42
N GLN A 234 -10.73 12.00 1.66
CA GLN A 234 -9.73 12.88 2.26
C GLN A 234 -8.38 12.61 1.64
N VAL A 235 -7.68 13.66 1.25
CA VAL A 235 -6.39 13.58 0.57
C VAL A 235 -5.39 14.50 1.28
N ALA A 236 -4.19 13.98 1.49
CA ALA A 236 -3.00 14.80 1.72
C ALA A 236 -2.05 14.61 0.53
N GLU A 237 -1.72 15.67 -0.18
CA GLU A 237 -0.67 15.69 -1.18
C GLU A 237 0.63 16.14 -0.55
N ILE A 238 1.67 15.31 -0.66
CA ILE A 238 3.03 15.62 -0.24
C ILE A 238 3.85 15.85 -1.50
N LYS A 239 4.40 17.04 -1.65
CA LYS A 239 5.23 17.40 -2.80
C LYS A 239 6.37 18.31 -2.38
N ASN A 240 7.61 17.85 -2.59
CA ASN A 240 8.81 18.62 -2.23
C ASN A 240 8.80 19.09 -0.76
N GLY A 241 8.44 18.22 0.17
CA GLY A 241 8.40 18.50 1.61
C GLY A 241 7.22 19.35 2.09
N LYS A 242 6.30 19.75 1.21
CA LYS A 242 5.07 20.49 1.57
C LYS A 242 3.89 19.53 1.59
N ILE A 243 2.95 19.79 2.50
CA ILE A 243 1.70 19.03 2.62
C ILE A 243 0.55 19.96 2.28
N GLU A 244 -0.33 19.52 1.38
CA GLU A 244 -1.60 20.14 1.10
C GLU A 244 -2.74 19.17 1.40
N TYR A 245 -3.76 19.63 2.14
CA TYR A 245 -4.93 18.82 2.48
C TYR A 245 -6.14 19.31 1.70
N PHE A 246 -6.85 18.38 1.09
CA PHE A 246 -8.10 18.65 0.36
C PHE A 246 -8.99 17.40 0.35
N THR A 247 -10.18 17.56 -0.21
CA THR A 247 -11.15 16.47 -0.37
C THR A 247 -11.46 16.31 -1.85
N LEU A 248 -11.58 15.06 -2.29
CA LEU A 248 -12.06 14.70 -3.62
C LEU A 248 -13.42 14.00 -3.52
N THR A 249 -14.27 14.26 -4.48
CA THR A 249 -15.58 13.64 -4.65
C THR A 249 -15.62 12.85 -5.96
N PRO A 250 -16.60 11.98 -6.20
CA PRO A 250 -16.75 11.30 -7.49
C PRO A 250 -16.81 12.26 -8.69
N GLU A 251 -17.40 13.45 -8.50
CA GLU A 251 -17.55 14.49 -9.51
C GLU A 251 -16.21 15.09 -9.96
N ASP A 252 -15.21 15.12 -9.08
CA ASP A 252 -13.85 15.58 -9.40
C ASP A 252 -13.16 14.63 -10.40
N PHE A 253 -13.58 13.38 -10.41
CA PHE A 253 -13.18 12.36 -11.37
C PHE A 253 -14.09 12.32 -12.62
N GLY A 254 -15.13 13.14 -12.69
CA GLY A 254 -16.14 13.09 -13.75
C GLY A 254 -17.06 11.86 -13.66
N LEU A 255 -17.12 11.22 -12.49
CA LEU A 255 -17.92 10.05 -12.21
C LEU A 255 -19.15 10.41 -11.35
N LYS A 256 -20.14 9.53 -11.36
CA LYS A 256 -21.28 9.61 -10.43
C LYS A 256 -20.98 8.79 -9.19
N ALA A 257 -21.57 9.20 -8.08
CA ALA A 257 -21.56 8.38 -6.86
C ALA A 257 -22.14 6.98 -7.13
N GLN A 258 -21.52 5.97 -6.54
CA GLN A 258 -21.95 4.58 -6.63
C GLN A 258 -21.89 3.93 -5.25
N SER A 259 -22.67 2.86 -5.03
CA SER A 259 -22.71 2.22 -3.73
C SER A 259 -21.43 1.42 -3.45
N LEU A 260 -21.00 1.41 -2.18
CA LEU A 260 -19.87 0.59 -1.74
C LEU A 260 -20.12 -0.91 -1.97
N GLU A 261 -21.37 -1.35 -1.82
CA GLU A 261 -21.77 -2.75 -2.04
C GLU A 261 -21.47 -3.22 -3.48
N SER A 262 -21.51 -2.30 -4.46
CA SER A 262 -21.17 -2.63 -5.86
C SER A 262 -19.71 -3.06 -6.07
N LEU A 263 -18.83 -2.71 -5.12
CA LEU A 263 -17.41 -3.04 -5.15
C LEU A 263 -17.06 -4.32 -4.39
N ARG A 264 -18.07 -5.00 -3.80
CA ARG A 264 -17.83 -6.20 -3.01
C ARG A 264 -17.09 -7.25 -3.81
N GLY A 265 -15.98 -7.70 -3.25
CA GLY A 265 -15.18 -8.83 -3.70
C GLY A 265 -15.55 -10.12 -2.98
N GLY A 266 -14.70 -11.12 -3.14
CA GLY A 266 -14.88 -12.44 -2.54
C GLY A 266 -13.55 -13.08 -2.17
N GLU A 267 -13.53 -14.41 -2.23
CA GLU A 267 -12.31 -15.18 -2.06
C GLU A 267 -11.31 -14.91 -3.21
N PRO A 268 -10.03 -15.25 -3.08
CA PRO A 268 -9.01 -14.94 -4.07
C PRO A 268 -9.36 -15.36 -5.51
N GLN A 269 -9.99 -16.53 -5.69
CA GLN A 269 -10.39 -17.04 -7.00
C GLN A 269 -11.53 -16.21 -7.60
N GLU A 270 -12.49 -15.78 -6.78
CA GLU A 270 -13.60 -14.91 -7.23
C GLU A 270 -13.06 -13.54 -7.65
N ASN A 271 -12.17 -12.95 -6.83
CA ASN A 271 -11.52 -11.69 -7.17
C ASN A 271 -10.64 -11.81 -8.43
N ALA A 272 -9.93 -12.92 -8.61
CA ALA A 272 -9.16 -13.18 -9.83
C ALA A 272 -10.05 -13.21 -11.09
N GLN A 273 -11.24 -13.83 -11.00
CA GLN A 273 -12.21 -13.83 -12.11
C GLN A 273 -12.73 -12.42 -12.39
N MET A 274 -13.08 -11.65 -11.35
CA MET A 274 -13.53 -10.26 -11.49
C MET A 274 -12.46 -9.36 -12.11
N LEU A 275 -11.20 -9.46 -11.65
CA LEU A 275 -10.08 -8.71 -12.21
C LEU A 275 -9.79 -9.12 -13.66
N THR A 276 -9.82 -10.41 -13.97
CA THR A 276 -9.64 -10.89 -15.35
C THR A 276 -10.69 -10.30 -16.27
N ALA A 277 -11.98 -10.37 -15.90
CA ALA A 277 -13.05 -9.77 -16.68
C ALA A 277 -12.89 -8.26 -16.83
N LEU A 278 -12.50 -7.57 -15.76
CA LEU A 278 -12.24 -6.13 -15.76
C LEU A 278 -11.13 -5.76 -16.76
N LEU A 279 -9.98 -6.42 -16.66
CA LEU A 279 -8.81 -6.15 -17.53
C LEU A 279 -9.06 -6.53 -18.99
N GLN A 280 -10.00 -7.44 -19.26
CA GLN A 280 -10.48 -7.78 -20.61
C GLN A 280 -11.54 -6.81 -21.16
N GLY A 281 -11.93 -5.77 -20.41
CA GLY A 281 -12.99 -4.84 -20.79
C GLY A 281 -14.41 -5.41 -20.66
N LYS A 282 -14.57 -6.49 -19.90
CA LYS A 282 -15.85 -7.22 -19.68
C LYS A 282 -16.31 -7.16 -18.21
N GLY A 283 -15.66 -6.39 -17.36
CA GLY A 283 -15.99 -6.24 -15.96
C GLY A 283 -17.22 -5.37 -15.74
N LYS A 284 -17.67 -5.30 -14.47
CA LYS A 284 -18.74 -4.39 -14.06
C LYS A 284 -18.27 -2.93 -14.20
N ALA A 285 -19.17 -2.05 -14.60
CA ALA A 285 -18.90 -0.61 -14.73
C ALA A 285 -18.42 0.00 -13.40
N GLU A 286 -19.00 -0.41 -12.28
CA GLU A 286 -18.66 0.08 -10.95
C GLU A 286 -17.22 -0.30 -10.57
N HIS A 287 -16.76 -1.50 -10.93
CA HIS A 287 -15.39 -1.93 -10.74
C HIS A 287 -14.43 -1.12 -11.62
N ALA A 288 -14.82 -0.91 -12.89
CA ALA A 288 -14.03 -0.09 -13.83
C ALA A 288 -13.90 1.36 -13.34
N ASN A 289 -14.97 1.96 -12.84
CA ASN A 289 -14.96 3.32 -12.30
C ASN A 289 -14.04 3.44 -11.07
N ALA A 290 -14.12 2.50 -10.12
CA ALA A 290 -13.27 2.53 -8.93
C ALA A 290 -11.78 2.39 -9.29
N VAL A 291 -11.45 1.45 -10.19
CA VAL A 291 -10.07 1.28 -10.67
C VAL A 291 -9.65 2.52 -11.46
N ALA A 292 -10.52 3.12 -12.27
CA ALA A 292 -10.20 4.31 -13.04
C ALA A 292 -9.91 5.53 -12.15
N ALA A 293 -10.68 5.74 -11.07
CA ALA A 293 -10.44 6.85 -10.14
C ALA A 293 -9.09 6.69 -9.42
N ASN A 294 -8.79 5.50 -8.90
CA ASN A 294 -7.51 5.23 -8.24
C ASN A 294 -6.32 5.31 -9.23
N THR A 295 -6.47 4.77 -10.44
CA THR A 295 -5.45 4.89 -11.48
C THR A 295 -5.25 6.35 -11.91
N ALA A 296 -6.32 7.14 -12.03
CA ALA A 296 -6.24 8.55 -12.42
C ALA A 296 -5.44 9.37 -11.39
N LEU A 297 -5.64 9.11 -10.10
CA LEU A 297 -4.86 9.77 -9.05
C LEU A 297 -3.40 9.31 -9.05
N LEU A 298 -3.13 8.03 -9.35
CA LEU A 298 -1.78 7.51 -9.54
C LEU A 298 -1.08 8.18 -10.74
N LEU A 299 -1.77 8.33 -11.88
CA LEU A 299 -1.22 8.98 -13.07
C LEU A 299 -0.91 10.46 -12.85
N LYS A 300 -1.65 11.13 -11.94
CA LYS A 300 -1.36 12.52 -11.54
C LYS A 300 0.05 12.66 -10.95
N LEU A 301 0.57 11.65 -10.25
CA LEU A 301 1.96 11.63 -9.76
C LEU A 301 2.99 11.67 -10.91
N PHE A 302 2.63 11.18 -12.09
CA PHE A 302 3.46 11.21 -13.31
C PHE A 302 3.25 12.46 -14.16
N GLY A 303 2.51 13.47 -13.66
CA GLY A 303 2.32 14.75 -14.35
C GLY A 303 1.07 14.81 -15.23
N HIS A 304 0.16 13.87 -15.14
CA HIS A 304 -1.16 13.91 -15.79
C HIS A 304 -2.17 14.58 -14.86
N ASP A 305 -2.21 15.90 -14.83
CA ASP A 305 -2.93 16.66 -13.79
C ASP A 305 -4.47 16.62 -13.87
N ASP A 306 -5.06 16.40 -15.06
CA ASP A 306 -6.51 16.37 -15.25
C ASP A 306 -7.12 15.01 -14.87
N LEU A 307 -7.71 14.93 -13.68
CA LEU A 307 -8.31 13.69 -13.17
C LEU A 307 -9.47 13.20 -14.04
N LYS A 308 -10.30 14.07 -14.61
CA LYS A 308 -11.44 13.69 -15.45
C LYS A 308 -10.95 13.09 -16.76
N GLN A 309 -9.96 13.72 -17.36
CA GLN A 309 -9.34 13.20 -18.58
C GLN A 309 -8.63 11.87 -18.33
N ASN A 310 -7.93 11.75 -17.20
CA ASN A 310 -7.28 10.49 -16.80
C ASN A 310 -8.31 9.37 -16.67
N VAL A 311 -9.44 9.60 -15.99
CA VAL A 311 -10.52 8.61 -15.86
C VAL A 311 -11.06 8.20 -17.22
N GLN A 312 -11.33 9.14 -18.13
CA GLN A 312 -11.79 8.81 -19.48
C GLN A 312 -10.78 7.94 -20.23
N ASN A 313 -9.51 8.30 -20.15
CA ASN A 313 -8.44 7.54 -20.80
C ASN A 313 -8.32 6.12 -20.21
N VAL A 314 -8.40 5.98 -18.88
CA VAL A 314 -8.35 4.67 -18.20
C VAL A 314 -9.56 3.81 -18.57
N LEU A 315 -10.77 4.37 -18.58
CA LEU A 315 -11.98 3.63 -18.96
C LEU A 315 -11.92 3.16 -20.41
N ALA A 316 -11.48 4.02 -21.32
CA ALA A 316 -11.28 3.66 -22.73
C ALA A 316 -10.21 2.56 -22.89
N HIS A 317 -9.12 2.66 -22.11
CA HIS A 317 -8.05 1.67 -22.09
C HIS A 317 -8.53 0.31 -21.57
N LEU A 318 -9.28 0.29 -20.47
CA LEU A 318 -9.92 -0.93 -19.94
C LEU A 318 -10.87 -1.55 -20.97
N ALA A 319 -11.75 -0.75 -21.57
CA ALA A 319 -12.70 -1.22 -22.61
C ALA A 319 -11.99 -1.86 -23.82
N SER A 320 -10.77 -1.42 -24.12
CA SER A 320 -9.96 -2.02 -25.21
C SER A 320 -9.42 -3.41 -24.91
N GLY A 321 -9.42 -3.83 -23.62
CA GLY A 321 -8.84 -5.09 -23.17
C GLY A 321 -7.30 -5.14 -23.15
N LYS A 322 -6.61 -4.05 -23.48
CA LYS A 322 -5.14 -4.01 -23.55
C LYS A 322 -4.47 -4.25 -22.18
N ALA A 323 -5.12 -3.87 -21.10
CA ALA A 323 -4.59 -4.11 -19.76
C ALA A 323 -4.44 -5.61 -19.43
N PHE A 324 -5.21 -6.48 -20.09
CA PHE A 324 -5.09 -7.92 -19.91
C PHE A 324 -3.79 -8.49 -20.50
N GLU A 325 -3.23 -7.88 -21.55
CA GLU A 325 -1.91 -8.28 -22.08
C GLU A 325 -0.80 -8.05 -21.05
N THR A 326 -0.85 -6.94 -20.31
CA THR A 326 0.11 -6.67 -19.23
C THR A 326 0.03 -7.73 -18.13
N LEU A 327 -1.19 -8.16 -17.75
CA LEU A 327 -1.36 -9.27 -16.81
C LEU A 327 -0.78 -10.57 -17.36
N LYS A 328 -1.03 -10.93 -18.62
CA LYS A 328 -0.47 -12.14 -19.26
C LYS A 328 1.06 -12.13 -19.25
N ASN A 329 1.66 -10.99 -19.56
CA ASN A 329 3.10 -10.84 -19.51
C ASN A 329 3.63 -11.04 -18.09
N LEU A 330 2.93 -10.49 -17.08
CA LEU A 330 3.31 -10.67 -15.67
C LEU A 330 3.18 -12.13 -15.19
N ILE A 331 2.19 -12.88 -15.70
CA ILE A 331 2.03 -14.31 -15.42
C ILE A 331 3.18 -15.14 -16.01
N SER A 332 3.72 -14.69 -17.13
CA SER A 332 4.78 -15.41 -17.85
C SER A 332 6.17 -15.25 -17.23
N TYR A 333 6.32 -14.35 -16.24
CA TYR A 333 7.55 -14.09 -15.50
C TYR A 333 7.71 -15.04 -14.31
#